data_7ffae312bf02c29c29652ed05e630a62
#
_entry.id   7ffae312bf02c29c29652ed05e630a62
#
_cell.length_a   1.000
_cell.length_b   1.000
_cell.length_c   1.000
_cell.angle_alpha   90.00
_cell.angle_beta   90.00
_cell.angle_gamma   90.00
#
_symmetry.space_group_name_H-M   'P 1'
#
loop_
_entity.id
_entity.type
_entity.pdbx_description
1 polymer ?
#
loop_
_entity_poly.entity_id
_entity_poly.type
_entity_poly.pdbx_seq_one_letter_code
_entity_poly.pdbx_strand_id
1 'polypeptide(L)'
;DGRHMITKTSFRYLHTLTNLGTAPEPNMTVLWSTRLPIGFKSYCAKMSIETSSIQYENDDLMRVTHGDDYAIACCVSSMRVGKEMQFFGARANLAKCLLYAINGGIDEKTKKQVGPKYRPVEGDYLDFEDVKSKYVDMMSWLAGVYVNALNIIHYMHDKYAYERIQMALHDREVKRYFATGIAGLSVVTDSLSAIKYAKVKCIRDEDGVVVDYEVEGDFPKYGNDDDRADEIAAWLVETFMDMVRSHHTYRESLPTTSILTITSNVVYGKATGNTPDGRKGGQPFAPGANPMHGRDSHGAISSLASVAKLPFKDAQDGISNTFTVIPDALGKDDQVFAGDLDIDSIKIDE
;
A
#
# COMPACT_ATOMS: atom_id res chain seq x y z
N ASP A 1 24.10 21.44 -0.20
CA ASP A 1 25.33 20.85 -0.81
C ASP A 1 25.06 19.56 -1.58
N GLY A 2 23.87 18.96 -1.53
CA GLY A 2 23.55 17.67 -2.16
C GLY A 2 24.27 16.47 -1.53
N ARG A 3 24.84 16.63 -0.33
CA ARG A 3 25.49 15.55 0.42
C ARG A 3 24.57 15.05 1.53
N HIS A 4 24.60 13.74 1.77
CA HIS A 4 23.93 13.15 2.92
C HIS A 4 24.74 13.38 4.20
N MET A 5 24.09 13.83 5.23
CA MET A 5 24.70 14.08 6.54
C MET A 5 24.80 12.78 7.36
N ILE A 6 25.68 11.89 6.97
CA ILE A 6 25.95 10.65 7.71
C ILE A 6 27.05 10.90 8.72
N THR A 7 26.73 10.74 10.01
CA THR A 7 27.63 10.97 11.15
C THR A 7 27.67 9.74 12.05
N LYS A 8 28.55 9.73 13.05
CA LYS A 8 28.54 8.71 14.11
C LYS A 8 27.18 8.56 14.79
N THR A 9 26.44 9.66 14.87
CA THR A 9 25.08 9.64 15.44
C THR A 9 24.12 8.83 14.57
N SER A 10 24.25 8.90 13.24
CA SER A 10 23.43 8.08 12.33
C SER A 10 23.60 6.56 12.58
N PHE A 11 24.84 6.13 12.78
CA PHE A 11 25.12 4.73 13.15
C PHE A 11 24.58 4.38 14.54
N ARG A 12 24.69 5.29 15.52
CA ARG A 12 24.18 5.08 16.87
C ARG A 12 22.66 4.93 16.89
N TYR A 13 21.94 5.71 16.09
CA TYR A 13 20.49 5.56 15.97
C TYR A 13 20.11 4.18 15.45
N LEU A 14 20.75 3.71 14.38
CA LEU A 14 20.53 2.36 13.87
C LEU A 14 20.89 1.29 14.91
N HIS A 15 22.02 1.44 15.59
CA HIS A 15 22.44 0.52 16.64
C HIS A 15 21.41 0.40 17.78
N THR A 16 20.65 1.47 18.04
CA THR A 16 19.62 1.44 19.08
C THR A 16 18.57 0.36 18.82
N LEU A 17 18.32 -0.01 17.57
CA LEU A 17 17.39 -1.07 17.21
C LEU A 17 17.82 -2.44 17.78
N THR A 18 19.11 -2.70 17.92
CA THR A 18 19.61 -3.97 18.51
C THR A 18 19.23 -4.09 19.98
N ASN A 19 19.05 -2.99 20.69
CA ASN A 19 18.64 -2.97 22.09
C ASN A 19 17.16 -3.34 22.27
N LEU A 20 16.36 -3.24 21.20
CA LEU A 20 14.94 -3.53 21.20
C LEU A 20 14.66 -5.01 20.86
N GLY A 21 15.68 -5.75 20.46
CA GLY A 21 15.57 -7.13 20.03
C GLY A 21 14.89 -7.26 18.65
N THR A 22 14.18 -8.35 18.43
CA THR A 22 13.53 -8.67 17.15
C THR A 22 12.11 -8.09 17.00
N ALA A 23 11.70 -7.20 17.88
CA ALA A 23 10.39 -6.57 17.80
C ALA A 23 10.28 -5.68 16.56
N PRO A 24 9.18 -5.71 15.80
CA PRO A 24 9.01 -4.87 14.61
C PRO A 24 8.77 -3.40 14.95
N GLU A 25 8.40 -3.09 16.17
CA GLU A 25 8.12 -1.74 16.67
C GLU A 25 8.85 -1.47 18.01
N PRO A 26 9.32 -0.25 18.24
CA PRO A 26 9.31 0.91 17.34
C PRO A 26 10.26 0.70 16.15
N ASN A 27 9.85 1.15 14.97
CA ASN A 27 10.68 1.06 13.76
C ASN A 27 11.48 2.35 13.52
N MET A 28 12.46 2.24 12.62
CA MET A 28 13.26 3.38 12.15
C MET A 28 13.21 3.44 10.62
N THR A 29 12.92 4.62 10.10
CA THR A 29 12.93 4.87 8.66
C THR A 29 14.28 5.44 8.23
N VAL A 30 14.91 4.77 7.29
CA VAL A 30 16.11 5.25 6.61
C VAL A 30 15.71 5.88 5.27
N LEU A 31 16.07 7.13 5.07
CA LEU A 31 15.94 7.81 3.79
C LEU A 31 17.03 7.30 2.86
N TRP A 32 16.67 6.32 2.02
CA TRP A 32 17.62 5.61 1.17
C TRP A 32 17.90 6.34 -0.13
N SER A 33 19.18 6.53 -0.44
CA SER A 33 19.63 7.09 -1.71
C SER A 33 20.76 6.26 -2.30
N THR A 34 20.82 6.25 -3.62
CA THR A 34 21.96 5.66 -4.36
C THR A 34 23.29 6.31 -4.00
N ARG A 35 23.27 7.55 -3.52
CA ARG A 35 24.44 8.38 -3.16
C ARG A 35 24.94 8.19 -1.72
N LEU A 36 24.24 7.39 -0.89
CA LEU A 36 24.70 7.10 0.48
C LEU A 36 26.07 6.40 0.48
N PRO A 37 26.95 6.70 1.45
CA PRO A 37 28.23 6.03 1.60
C PRO A 37 28.08 4.51 1.72
N ILE A 38 28.97 3.77 1.07
CA ILE A 38 28.88 2.29 1.06
C ILE A 38 28.94 1.70 2.47
N GLY A 39 29.76 2.24 3.35
CA GLY A 39 29.82 1.79 4.75
C GLY A 39 28.51 1.94 5.49
N PHE A 40 27.78 3.04 5.26
CA PHE A 40 26.45 3.21 5.86
C PHE A 40 25.42 2.23 5.27
N LYS A 41 25.45 2.01 3.94
CA LYS A 41 24.59 1.01 3.28
C LYS A 41 24.78 -0.39 3.83
N SER A 42 26.06 -0.80 3.99
CA SER A 42 26.41 -2.10 4.55
C SER A 42 25.96 -2.25 6.00
N TYR A 43 26.08 -1.17 6.79
CA TYR A 43 25.60 -1.18 8.16
C TYR A 43 24.07 -1.26 8.25
N CYS A 44 23.36 -0.56 7.36
CA CYS A 44 21.90 -0.71 7.24
C CYS A 44 21.51 -2.16 6.90
N ALA A 45 22.20 -2.79 5.96
CA ALA A 45 21.95 -4.20 5.62
C ALA A 45 22.17 -5.12 6.81
N LYS A 46 23.26 -4.92 7.57
CA LYS A 46 23.52 -5.66 8.81
C LYS A 46 22.37 -5.49 9.81
N MET A 47 21.91 -4.26 10.04
CA MET A 47 20.79 -3.98 10.95
C MET A 47 19.48 -4.62 10.46
N SER A 48 19.24 -4.69 9.15
CA SER A 48 18.07 -5.39 8.59
C SER A 48 18.09 -6.90 8.83
N ILE A 49 19.29 -7.50 8.93
CA ILE A 49 19.44 -8.92 9.25
C ILE A 49 19.21 -9.16 10.74
N GLU A 50 19.73 -8.28 11.59
CA GLU A 50 19.71 -8.42 13.05
C GLU A 50 18.38 -8.01 13.68
N THR A 51 17.61 -7.15 13.01
CA THR A 51 16.36 -6.58 13.52
C THR A 51 15.25 -6.62 12.48
N SER A 52 13.97 -6.59 12.92
CA SER A 52 12.81 -6.50 12.03
C SER A 52 12.19 -5.10 12.02
N SER A 53 12.91 -4.09 12.51
CA SER A 53 12.37 -2.76 12.83
C SER A 53 12.97 -1.63 11.99
N ILE A 54 13.62 -1.96 10.89
CA ILE A 54 14.15 -0.98 9.93
C ILE A 54 13.29 -0.98 8.66
N GLN A 55 12.98 0.19 8.16
CA GLN A 55 12.33 0.38 6.86
C GLN A 55 13.09 1.41 6.03
N TYR A 56 12.88 1.37 4.71
CA TYR A 56 13.57 2.22 3.76
C TYR A 56 12.59 3.01 2.93
N GLU A 57 12.84 4.32 2.81
CA GLU A 57 12.12 5.22 1.90
C GLU A 57 13.06 5.70 0.81
N ASN A 58 12.55 5.81 -0.41
CA ASN A 58 13.33 6.27 -1.55
C ASN A 58 13.53 7.80 -1.51
N ASP A 59 14.65 8.23 -0.93
CA ASP A 59 15.01 9.64 -0.80
C ASP A 59 15.22 10.34 -2.15
N ASP A 60 15.77 9.62 -3.14
CA ASP A 60 15.99 10.18 -4.48
C ASP A 60 14.66 10.54 -5.16
N LEU A 61 13.59 9.75 -4.93
CA LEU A 61 12.24 10.02 -5.42
C LEU A 61 11.53 11.10 -4.59
N MET A 62 11.58 10.99 -3.27
CA MET A 62 10.87 11.91 -2.36
C MET A 62 11.38 13.36 -2.50
N ARG A 63 12.67 13.57 -2.72
CA ARG A 63 13.26 14.90 -2.92
C ARG A 63 12.69 15.62 -4.15
N VAL A 64 12.28 14.90 -5.17
CA VAL A 64 11.68 15.50 -6.38
C VAL A 64 10.37 16.21 -6.02
N THR A 65 9.58 15.64 -5.10
CA THR A 65 8.27 16.17 -4.70
C THR A 65 8.36 17.15 -3.51
N HIS A 66 9.18 16.81 -2.51
CA HIS A 66 9.18 17.52 -1.22
C HIS A 66 10.42 18.42 -1.01
N GLY A 67 11.43 18.36 -1.89
CA GLY A 67 12.70 19.07 -1.69
C GLY A 67 13.55 18.41 -0.60
N ASP A 68 14.46 19.18 -0.02
CA ASP A 68 15.45 18.67 0.95
C ASP A 68 14.97 18.69 2.41
N ASP A 69 13.86 19.35 2.68
CA ASP A 69 13.36 19.62 4.04
C ASP A 69 12.05 18.84 4.29
N TYR A 70 12.15 17.52 4.29
CA TYR A 70 11.03 16.65 4.58
C TYR A 70 11.40 15.57 5.61
N ALA A 71 10.37 15.02 6.21
CA ALA A 71 10.47 13.86 7.09
C ALA A 71 9.33 12.88 6.80
N ILE A 72 9.53 11.63 7.17
CA ILE A 72 8.49 10.61 7.11
C ILE A 72 7.68 10.68 8.40
N ALA A 73 6.40 10.97 8.25
CA ALA A 73 5.46 10.93 9.36
C ALA A 73 4.83 9.53 9.45
N CYS A 74 4.75 9.00 10.65
CA CYS A 74 4.25 7.65 10.92
C CYS A 74 5.09 6.59 10.17
N CYS A 75 4.49 5.89 9.18
CA CYS A 75 5.14 4.77 8.51
C CYS A 75 5.73 5.14 7.14
N VAL A 76 4.99 5.87 6.31
CA VAL A 76 5.33 6.07 4.90
C VAL A 76 5.01 7.47 4.36
N SER A 77 4.30 8.31 5.11
CA SER A 77 3.84 9.62 4.65
C SER A 77 4.95 10.66 4.69
N SER A 78 5.35 11.20 3.55
CA SER A 78 6.35 12.26 3.52
C SER A 78 5.72 13.65 3.56
N MET A 79 6.28 14.54 4.39
CA MET A 79 5.82 15.92 4.53
C MET A 79 6.98 16.86 4.80
N ARG A 80 6.90 18.09 4.31
CA ARG A 80 7.85 19.14 4.67
C ARG A 80 7.57 19.63 6.09
N VAL A 81 8.62 19.58 6.92
CA VAL A 81 8.53 19.88 8.35
C VAL A 81 8.09 21.35 8.58
N GLY A 82 7.04 21.51 9.36
CA GLY A 82 6.46 22.82 9.70
C GLY A 82 5.67 23.51 8.58
N LYS A 83 5.65 22.97 7.35
CA LYS A 83 5.04 23.59 6.16
C LYS A 83 3.87 22.78 5.60
N GLU A 84 3.80 21.52 5.93
CA GLU A 84 2.78 20.60 5.46
C GLU A 84 2.17 19.86 6.63
N MET A 85 0.90 19.54 6.53
CA MET A 85 0.21 18.67 7.46
C MET A 85 -0.67 17.69 6.71
N GLN A 86 -0.98 16.58 7.34
CA GLN A 86 -1.83 15.55 6.78
C GLN A 86 -3.03 15.31 7.69
N PHE A 87 -4.22 15.38 7.11
CA PHE A 87 -5.41 14.88 7.77
C PHE A 87 -5.38 13.36 7.81
N PHE A 88 -5.75 12.80 8.96
CA PHE A 88 -5.84 11.36 9.16
C PHE A 88 -6.64 10.68 8.03
N GLY A 89 -6.12 9.56 7.54
CA GLY A 89 -6.75 8.73 6.53
C GLY A 89 -7.24 7.39 7.05
N ALA A 90 -8.14 6.80 6.30
CA ALA A 90 -8.57 5.42 6.43
C ALA A 90 -8.36 4.71 5.09
N ARG A 91 -8.59 3.41 5.02
CA ARG A 91 -8.42 2.66 3.77
C ARG A 91 -9.75 2.19 3.24
N ALA A 92 -9.96 2.35 1.93
CA ALA A 92 -11.08 1.77 1.20
C ALA A 92 -10.77 0.31 0.84
N ASN A 93 -11.66 -0.62 1.17
CA ASN A 93 -11.53 -2.03 0.81
C ASN A 93 -12.03 -2.24 -0.62
N LEU A 94 -11.12 -2.17 -1.59
CA LEU A 94 -11.45 -2.28 -3.01
C LEU A 94 -11.84 -3.70 -3.42
N ALA A 95 -11.33 -4.73 -2.74
CA ALA A 95 -11.75 -6.11 -2.99
C ALA A 95 -13.21 -6.35 -2.58
N LYS A 96 -13.64 -5.77 -1.46
CA LYS A 96 -15.04 -5.81 -1.05
C LYS A 96 -15.95 -5.06 -2.03
N CYS A 97 -15.48 -3.92 -2.52
CA CYS A 97 -16.15 -3.14 -3.56
C CYS A 97 -16.36 -3.95 -4.85
N LEU A 98 -15.37 -4.76 -5.26
CA LEU A 98 -15.51 -5.66 -6.41
C LEU A 98 -16.62 -6.69 -6.21
N LEU A 99 -16.74 -7.28 -5.01
CA LEU A 99 -17.82 -8.22 -4.70
C LEU A 99 -19.19 -7.53 -4.70
N TYR A 100 -19.28 -6.28 -4.25
CA TYR A 100 -20.51 -5.48 -4.39
C TYR A 100 -20.87 -5.23 -5.85
N ALA A 101 -19.86 -4.93 -6.70
CA ALA A 101 -20.10 -4.73 -8.13
C ALA A 101 -20.66 -6.00 -8.79
N ILE A 102 -20.10 -7.16 -8.48
CA ILE A 102 -20.56 -8.47 -8.99
C ILE A 102 -21.99 -8.76 -8.53
N ASN A 103 -22.34 -8.41 -7.30
CA ASN A 103 -23.62 -8.71 -6.67
C ASN A 103 -24.64 -7.55 -6.70
N GLY A 104 -24.43 -6.52 -7.55
CA GLY A 104 -25.38 -5.43 -7.68
C GLY A 104 -25.59 -4.60 -6.41
N GLY A 105 -24.54 -4.46 -5.59
CA GLY A 105 -24.55 -3.72 -4.32
C GLY A 105 -24.93 -4.55 -3.10
N ILE A 106 -25.16 -5.84 -3.27
CA ILE A 106 -25.46 -6.75 -2.15
C ILE A 106 -24.15 -7.26 -1.54
N ASP A 107 -24.10 -7.24 -0.21
CA ASP A 107 -23.00 -7.83 0.55
C ASP A 107 -23.11 -9.36 0.56
N GLU A 108 -22.08 -10.04 0.07
CA GLU A 108 -22.05 -11.49 -0.12
C GLU A 108 -22.11 -12.28 1.21
N LYS A 109 -21.77 -11.63 2.35
CA LYS A 109 -21.78 -12.26 3.67
C LYS A 109 -23.06 -12.00 4.43
N THR A 110 -23.54 -10.76 4.43
CA THR A 110 -24.72 -10.36 5.23
C THR A 110 -26.02 -10.39 4.43
N LYS A 111 -25.94 -10.51 3.09
CA LYS A 111 -27.06 -10.51 2.16
C LYS A 111 -27.85 -9.20 2.15
N LYS A 112 -27.29 -8.14 2.68
CA LYS A 112 -27.93 -6.83 2.72
C LYS A 112 -27.51 -5.98 1.54
N GLN A 113 -28.43 -5.16 1.05
CA GLN A 113 -28.11 -4.10 0.11
C GLN A 113 -27.27 -3.02 0.83
N VAL A 114 -26.00 -2.89 0.47
CA VAL A 114 -25.05 -1.93 1.07
C VAL A 114 -24.72 -0.83 0.08
N GLY A 115 -24.41 -1.18 -1.16
CA GLY A 115 -24.15 -0.24 -2.24
C GLY A 115 -25.42 0.16 -2.99
N PRO A 116 -25.29 1.02 -4.01
CA PRO A 116 -26.40 1.30 -4.93
C PRO A 116 -26.91 0.01 -5.55
N LYS A 117 -28.21 -0.03 -5.80
CA LYS A 117 -28.83 -1.18 -6.47
C LYS A 117 -28.53 -1.11 -7.96
N TYR A 118 -27.50 -1.81 -8.37
CA TYR A 118 -27.19 -2.05 -9.77
C TYR A 118 -27.64 -3.44 -10.21
N ARG A 119 -27.64 -3.66 -11.54
CA ARG A 119 -27.87 -4.99 -12.08
C ARG A 119 -26.66 -5.88 -11.76
N PRO A 120 -26.82 -7.00 -11.07
CA PRO A 120 -25.72 -7.93 -10.80
C PRO A 120 -25.17 -8.53 -12.09
N VAL A 121 -24.03 -9.21 -12.01
CA VAL A 121 -23.50 -10.00 -13.11
C VAL A 121 -24.45 -11.17 -13.41
N GLU A 122 -24.79 -11.35 -14.67
CA GLU A 122 -25.62 -12.45 -15.15
C GLU A 122 -24.76 -13.57 -15.74
N GLY A 123 -25.35 -14.75 -15.89
CA GLY A 123 -24.68 -15.93 -16.46
C GLY A 123 -23.82 -16.68 -15.43
N ASP A 124 -23.27 -17.80 -15.88
CA ASP A 124 -22.48 -18.70 -15.05
C ASP A 124 -21.00 -18.30 -14.97
N TYR A 125 -20.51 -17.55 -15.94
CA TYR A 125 -19.13 -17.10 -16.02
C TYR A 125 -19.05 -15.58 -16.01
N LEU A 126 -18.01 -15.06 -15.38
CA LEU A 126 -17.74 -13.62 -15.36
C LEU A 126 -17.19 -13.16 -16.71
N ASP A 127 -17.76 -12.08 -17.25
CA ASP A 127 -17.23 -11.35 -18.40
C ASP A 127 -16.40 -10.15 -17.90
N PHE A 128 -15.21 -9.97 -18.48
CA PHE A 128 -14.27 -8.95 -18.02
C PHE A 128 -14.81 -7.52 -18.20
N GLU A 129 -15.38 -7.21 -19.37
CA GLU A 129 -15.85 -5.85 -19.65
C GLU A 129 -17.10 -5.52 -18.84
N ASP A 130 -18.00 -6.48 -18.65
CA ASP A 130 -19.18 -6.31 -17.79
C ASP A 130 -18.79 -6.08 -16.34
N VAL A 131 -17.91 -6.92 -15.78
CA VAL A 131 -17.42 -6.76 -14.40
C VAL A 131 -16.66 -5.45 -14.23
N LYS A 132 -15.76 -5.10 -15.15
CA LYS A 132 -14.97 -3.87 -15.11
C LYS A 132 -15.86 -2.64 -15.12
N SER A 133 -16.87 -2.59 -16.01
CA SER A 133 -17.83 -1.48 -16.07
C SER A 133 -18.59 -1.30 -14.75
N LYS A 134 -19.16 -2.39 -14.22
CA LYS A 134 -19.88 -2.37 -12.94
C LYS A 134 -18.98 -2.01 -11.77
N TYR A 135 -17.73 -2.42 -11.82
CA TYR A 135 -16.75 -2.12 -10.79
C TYR A 135 -16.36 -0.64 -10.79
N VAL A 136 -16.19 -0.03 -11.96
CA VAL A 136 -15.97 1.42 -12.10
C VAL A 136 -17.13 2.21 -11.48
N ASP A 137 -18.37 1.85 -11.79
CA ASP A 137 -19.55 2.51 -11.22
C ASP A 137 -19.59 2.35 -9.67
N MET A 138 -19.29 1.15 -9.18
CA MET A 138 -19.27 0.89 -7.74
C MET A 138 -18.13 1.61 -7.02
N MET A 139 -16.94 1.70 -7.65
CA MET A 139 -15.82 2.50 -7.12
C MET A 139 -16.15 3.98 -7.08
N SER A 140 -16.85 4.51 -8.08
CA SER A 140 -17.28 5.91 -8.10
C SER A 140 -18.21 6.24 -6.93
N TRP A 141 -19.18 5.37 -6.67
CA TRP A 141 -20.03 5.48 -5.48
C TRP A 141 -19.21 5.41 -4.20
N LEU A 142 -18.33 4.42 -4.10
CA LEU A 142 -17.49 4.23 -2.92
C LEU A 142 -16.63 5.47 -2.65
N ALA A 143 -16.01 6.06 -3.68
CA ALA A 143 -15.18 7.25 -3.55
C ALA A 143 -15.98 8.42 -2.93
N GLY A 144 -17.22 8.64 -3.38
CA GLY A 144 -18.11 9.66 -2.81
C GLY A 144 -18.43 9.44 -1.35
N VAL A 145 -18.83 8.21 -0.98
CA VAL A 145 -19.12 7.84 0.42
C VAL A 145 -17.86 7.96 1.28
N TYR A 146 -16.74 7.49 0.77
CA TYR A 146 -15.45 7.49 1.44
C TYR A 146 -14.95 8.90 1.75
N VAL A 147 -14.91 9.78 0.73
CA VAL A 147 -14.49 11.18 0.91
C VAL A 147 -15.44 11.90 1.86
N ASN A 148 -16.76 11.68 1.75
CA ASN A 148 -17.73 12.31 2.65
C ASN A 148 -17.55 11.84 4.10
N ALA A 149 -17.30 10.55 4.33
CA ALA A 149 -17.02 10.03 5.66
C ALA A 149 -15.75 10.66 6.27
N LEU A 150 -14.68 10.75 5.50
CA LEU A 150 -13.45 11.42 5.93
C LEU A 150 -13.67 12.92 6.21
N ASN A 151 -14.42 13.62 5.38
CA ASN A 151 -14.77 15.01 5.61
C ASN A 151 -15.49 15.21 6.96
N ILE A 152 -16.43 14.33 7.28
CA ILE A 152 -17.14 14.36 8.58
C ILE A 152 -16.17 14.10 9.73
N ILE A 153 -15.27 13.12 9.59
CA ILE A 153 -14.27 12.79 10.61
C ILE A 153 -13.37 14.00 10.86
N HIS A 154 -12.83 14.63 9.80
CA HIS A 154 -11.96 15.79 9.93
C HIS A 154 -12.67 16.99 10.52
N TYR A 155 -13.92 17.25 10.11
CA TYR A 155 -14.76 18.29 10.72
C TYR A 155 -14.94 18.04 12.22
N MET A 156 -15.22 16.79 12.62
CA MET A 156 -15.42 16.43 14.03
C MET A 156 -14.12 16.54 14.85
N HIS A 157 -12.99 16.17 14.28
CA HIS A 157 -11.68 16.37 14.93
C HIS A 157 -11.43 17.88 15.16
N ASP A 158 -11.66 18.67 14.14
CA ASP A 158 -11.37 20.11 14.17
C ASP A 158 -12.33 20.90 15.07
N LYS A 159 -13.59 20.43 15.20
CA LYS A 159 -14.54 20.94 16.18
C LYS A 159 -13.98 20.91 17.61
N TYR A 160 -13.14 19.95 17.92
CA TYR A 160 -12.48 19.83 19.22
C TYR A 160 -11.03 20.38 19.20
N ALA A 161 -10.72 21.26 18.25
CA ALA A 161 -9.45 21.96 18.10
C ALA A 161 -8.24 21.05 17.79
N TYR A 162 -8.46 19.88 17.18
CA TYR A 162 -7.39 18.94 16.84
C TYR A 162 -6.34 19.57 15.91
N GLU A 163 -6.74 20.14 14.80
CA GLU A 163 -5.81 20.81 13.87
C GLU A 163 -5.10 21.99 14.58
N ARG A 164 -5.83 22.79 15.31
CA ARG A 164 -5.28 23.96 16.02
C ARG A 164 -4.14 23.56 16.99
N ILE A 165 -4.25 22.44 17.66
CA ILE A 165 -3.22 21.92 18.55
C ILE A 165 -2.02 21.44 17.74
N GLN A 166 -2.25 20.70 16.65
CA GLN A 166 -1.20 20.17 15.76
C GLN A 166 -0.41 21.30 15.07
N MET A 167 -1.08 22.42 14.80
CA MET A 167 -0.50 23.54 14.05
C MET A 167 0.32 24.52 14.91
N ALA A 168 0.53 24.23 16.19
CA ALA A 168 1.21 25.16 17.10
C ALA A 168 2.66 25.50 16.70
N LEU A 169 3.32 24.60 15.98
CA LEU A 169 4.71 24.75 15.52
C LEU A 169 4.83 24.84 13.98
N HIS A 170 3.73 25.07 13.29
CA HIS A 170 3.72 25.19 11.84
C HIS A 170 3.82 26.64 11.38
N ASP A 171 4.21 26.82 10.13
CA ASP A 171 4.17 28.11 9.44
C ASP A 171 2.74 28.65 9.36
N ARG A 172 2.62 29.93 9.04
CA ARG A 172 1.31 30.58 8.90
C ARG A 172 0.47 29.98 7.76
N GLU A 173 1.13 29.67 6.64
CA GLU A 173 0.51 29.09 5.47
C GLU A 173 0.96 27.63 5.40
N VAL A 174 0.02 26.71 5.65
CA VAL A 174 0.29 25.27 5.67
C VAL A 174 -0.47 24.59 4.55
N LYS A 175 0.27 23.83 3.74
CA LYS A 175 -0.32 22.93 2.74
C LYS A 175 -0.93 21.72 3.46
N ARG A 176 -2.18 21.43 3.17
CA ARG A 176 -2.92 20.32 3.76
C ARG A 176 -3.06 19.16 2.80
N TYR A 177 -2.73 17.98 3.25
CA TYR A 177 -3.02 16.74 2.54
C TYR A 177 -4.22 16.03 3.16
N PHE A 178 -5.02 15.43 2.29
CA PHE A 178 -6.15 14.60 2.64
C PHE A 178 -5.76 13.14 2.41
N ALA A 179 -5.34 12.47 3.48
CA ALA A 179 -4.87 11.10 3.38
C ALA A 179 -6.00 10.14 3.03
N THR A 180 -5.80 9.38 1.99
CA THR A 180 -6.63 8.26 1.61
C THR A 180 -5.83 6.97 1.59
N GLY A 181 -6.43 5.85 1.33
CA GLY A 181 -5.71 4.58 1.25
C GLY A 181 -6.49 3.48 0.58
N ILE A 182 -5.75 2.54 0.01
CA ILE A 182 -6.26 1.38 -0.70
C ILE A 182 -5.89 0.11 0.06
N ALA A 183 -6.88 -0.77 0.26
CA ALA A 183 -6.69 -2.13 0.75
C ALA A 183 -7.17 -3.14 -0.30
N GLY A 184 -6.42 -4.22 -0.50
CA GLY A 184 -6.77 -5.30 -1.41
C GLY A 184 -6.28 -5.11 -2.84
N LEU A 185 -5.23 -4.29 -3.07
CA LEU A 185 -4.66 -4.06 -4.41
C LEU A 185 -4.41 -5.37 -5.16
N SER A 186 -3.57 -6.25 -4.61
CA SER A 186 -3.22 -7.52 -5.26
C SER A 186 -4.40 -8.47 -5.44
N VAL A 187 -5.35 -8.48 -4.50
CA VAL A 187 -6.56 -9.31 -4.60
C VAL A 187 -7.44 -8.88 -5.78
N VAL A 188 -7.65 -7.57 -5.95
CA VAL A 188 -8.43 -7.03 -7.07
C VAL A 188 -7.69 -7.23 -8.38
N THR A 189 -6.40 -6.96 -8.41
CA THR A 189 -5.56 -7.14 -9.60
C THR A 189 -5.64 -8.58 -10.10
N ASP A 190 -5.40 -9.54 -9.22
CA ASP A 190 -5.45 -10.96 -9.55
C ASP A 190 -6.87 -11.41 -9.92
N SER A 191 -7.90 -10.87 -9.26
CA SER A 191 -9.29 -11.18 -9.58
C SER A 191 -9.67 -10.70 -10.99
N LEU A 192 -9.31 -9.47 -11.34
CA LEU A 192 -9.56 -8.94 -12.69
C LEU A 192 -8.71 -9.64 -13.74
N SER A 193 -7.47 -10.01 -13.41
CA SER A 193 -6.62 -10.83 -14.27
C SER A 193 -7.21 -12.22 -14.50
N ALA A 194 -7.70 -12.89 -13.47
CA ALA A 194 -8.36 -14.18 -13.59
C ALA A 194 -9.60 -14.09 -14.49
N ILE A 195 -10.43 -13.07 -14.32
CA ILE A 195 -11.63 -12.85 -15.15
C ILE A 195 -11.26 -12.58 -16.63
N LYS A 196 -10.14 -11.87 -16.85
CA LYS A 196 -9.70 -11.50 -18.21
C LYS A 196 -9.01 -12.62 -18.96
N TYR A 197 -8.21 -13.45 -18.28
CA TYR A 197 -7.30 -14.40 -18.93
C TYR A 197 -7.62 -15.88 -18.65
N ALA A 198 -8.49 -16.16 -17.69
CA ALA A 198 -9.00 -17.49 -17.40
C ALA A 198 -10.52 -17.52 -17.55
N LYS A 199 -11.15 -18.62 -17.12
CA LYS A 199 -12.60 -18.72 -17.01
C LYS A 199 -12.98 -18.77 -15.54
N VAL A 200 -13.75 -17.81 -15.09
CA VAL A 200 -14.21 -17.72 -13.70
C VAL A 200 -15.70 -17.97 -13.63
N LYS A 201 -16.06 -19.13 -13.08
CA LYS A 201 -17.45 -19.53 -12.88
C LYS A 201 -17.97 -19.02 -11.54
N CYS A 202 -19.17 -18.47 -11.56
CA CYS A 202 -19.88 -18.00 -10.38
C CYS A 202 -20.61 -19.14 -9.67
N ILE A 203 -20.43 -19.26 -8.39
CA ILE A 203 -21.24 -20.14 -7.52
C ILE A 203 -22.19 -19.25 -6.73
N ARG A 204 -23.49 -19.42 -6.95
CA ARG A 204 -24.54 -18.65 -6.31
C ARG A 204 -25.21 -19.47 -5.21
N ASP A 205 -25.65 -18.78 -4.19
CA ASP A 205 -26.49 -19.35 -3.14
C ASP A 205 -28.01 -19.36 -3.55
N GLU A 206 -28.86 -19.73 -2.61
CA GLU A 206 -30.30 -19.83 -2.80
C GLU A 206 -30.97 -18.48 -3.11
N ASP A 207 -30.36 -17.37 -2.69
CA ASP A 207 -30.82 -16.00 -2.94
C ASP A 207 -30.27 -15.44 -4.28
N GLY A 208 -29.49 -16.23 -5.02
CA GLY A 208 -28.85 -15.84 -6.27
C GLY A 208 -27.61 -14.96 -6.11
N VAL A 209 -27.11 -14.77 -4.88
CA VAL A 209 -25.90 -14.01 -4.57
C VAL A 209 -24.68 -14.86 -4.89
N VAL A 210 -23.71 -14.30 -5.63
CA VAL A 210 -22.43 -14.97 -5.89
C VAL A 210 -21.61 -15.00 -4.60
N VAL A 211 -21.30 -16.20 -4.12
CA VAL A 211 -20.63 -16.44 -2.84
C VAL A 211 -19.30 -17.17 -2.98
N ASP A 212 -19.05 -17.80 -4.12
CA ASP A 212 -17.77 -18.47 -4.42
C ASP A 212 -17.50 -18.48 -5.93
N TYR A 213 -16.27 -18.87 -6.27
CA TYR A 213 -15.78 -18.88 -7.64
C TYR A 213 -14.96 -20.14 -7.91
N GLU A 214 -15.13 -20.71 -9.11
CA GLU A 214 -14.26 -21.75 -9.67
C GLU A 214 -13.47 -21.15 -10.82
N VAL A 215 -12.14 -21.25 -10.75
CA VAL A 215 -11.23 -20.73 -11.78
C VAL A 215 -10.69 -21.86 -12.62
N GLU A 216 -11.00 -21.83 -13.92
CA GLU A 216 -10.52 -22.78 -14.91
C GLU A 216 -9.44 -22.14 -15.79
N GLY A 217 -8.24 -22.71 -15.77
CA GLY A 217 -7.07 -22.18 -16.47
C GLY A 217 -6.13 -21.38 -15.58
N ASP A 218 -5.05 -20.91 -16.19
CA ASP A 218 -4.07 -20.06 -15.52
C ASP A 218 -4.20 -18.60 -15.98
N PHE A 219 -3.73 -17.67 -15.17
CA PHE A 219 -3.79 -16.24 -15.41
C PHE A 219 -2.55 -15.53 -14.87
N PRO A 220 -2.16 -14.39 -15.46
CA PRO A 220 -1.07 -13.58 -14.94
C PRO A 220 -1.37 -13.12 -13.51
N LYS A 221 -0.40 -13.30 -12.60
CA LYS A 221 -0.53 -12.92 -11.20
C LYS A 221 0.40 -11.74 -10.91
N TYR A 222 -0.10 -10.79 -10.14
CA TYR A 222 0.67 -9.64 -9.69
C TYR A 222 1.88 -10.08 -8.85
N GLY A 223 3.02 -9.40 -9.07
CA GLY A 223 4.27 -9.73 -8.40
C GLY A 223 5.22 -10.63 -9.20
N ASN A 224 5.02 -10.74 -10.52
CA ASN A 224 5.85 -11.55 -11.42
C ASN A 224 6.47 -10.77 -12.59
N ASP A 225 6.47 -9.43 -12.51
CA ASP A 225 6.91 -8.54 -13.59
C ASP A 225 6.18 -8.81 -14.92
N ASP A 226 4.91 -9.11 -14.82
CA ASP A 226 4.04 -9.36 -15.97
C ASP A 226 3.12 -8.16 -16.20
N ASP A 227 3.36 -7.42 -17.29
CA ASP A 227 2.61 -6.20 -17.60
C ASP A 227 1.11 -6.42 -17.69
N ARG A 228 0.65 -7.63 -18.05
CA ARG A 228 -0.78 -7.97 -18.11
C ARG A 228 -1.48 -7.85 -16.75
N ALA A 229 -0.77 -8.15 -15.67
CA ALA A 229 -1.27 -7.99 -14.31
C ALA A 229 -0.90 -6.61 -13.74
N ASP A 230 0.35 -6.15 -13.98
CA ASP A 230 0.87 -4.91 -13.43
C ASP A 230 0.11 -3.68 -13.94
N GLU A 231 -0.30 -3.68 -15.23
CA GLU A 231 -1.16 -2.63 -15.80
C GLU A 231 -2.55 -2.55 -15.15
N ILE A 232 -3.11 -3.69 -14.72
CA ILE A 232 -4.38 -3.72 -13.97
C ILE A 232 -4.19 -3.07 -12.59
N ALA A 233 -3.06 -3.34 -11.93
CA ALA A 233 -2.76 -2.74 -10.64
C ALA A 233 -2.58 -1.21 -10.74
N ALA A 234 -1.83 -0.75 -11.74
CA ALA A 234 -1.64 0.67 -12.01
C ALA A 234 -2.97 1.36 -12.35
N TRP A 235 -3.76 0.78 -13.26
CA TRP A 235 -5.10 1.28 -13.63
C TRP A 235 -6.02 1.41 -12.41
N LEU A 236 -5.99 0.44 -11.50
CA LEU A 236 -6.82 0.46 -10.29
C LEU A 236 -6.51 1.66 -9.41
N VAL A 237 -5.22 1.92 -9.17
CA VAL A 237 -4.76 3.03 -8.34
C VAL A 237 -5.13 4.37 -8.98
N GLU A 238 -4.79 4.56 -10.26
CA GLU A 238 -5.06 5.79 -11.01
C GLU A 238 -6.57 6.08 -11.04
N THR A 239 -7.38 5.08 -11.42
CA THR A 239 -8.84 5.24 -11.54
C THR A 239 -9.48 5.61 -10.20
N PHE A 240 -9.11 4.94 -9.12
CA PHE A 240 -9.68 5.24 -7.81
C PHE A 240 -9.26 6.63 -7.32
N MET A 241 -8.01 7.02 -7.55
CA MET A 241 -7.52 8.35 -7.17
C MET A 241 -8.18 9.48 -7.96
N ASP A 242 -8.41 9.29 -9.25
CA ASP A 242 -9.14 10.27 -10.07
C ASP A 242 -10.57 10.45 -9.56
N MET A 243 -11.24 9.36 -9.16
CA MET A 243 -12.56 9.43 -8.52
C MET A 243 -12.52 10.17 -7.19
N VAL A 244 -11.55 9.88 -6.33
CA VAL A 244 -11.38 10.59 -5.05
C VAL A 244 -11.14 12.09 -5.26
N ARG A 245 -10.27 12.45 -6.21
CA ARG A 245 -9.95 13.84 -6.55
C ARG A 245 -11.13 14.62 -7.14
N SER A 246 -12.14 13.94 -7.69
CA SER A 246 -13.34 14.59 -8.22
C SER A 246 -14.27 15.16 -7.13
N HIS A 247 -14.04 14.79 -5.86
CA HIS A 247 -14.86 15.23 -4.74
C HIS A 247 -14.21 16.36 -3.96
N HIS A 248 -15.06 17.22 -3.37
CA HIS A 248 -14.62 18.27 -2.48
C HIS A 248 -14.10 17.69 -1.15
N THR A 249 -12.94 18.15 -0.72
CA THR A 249 -12.28 17.71 0.52
C THR A 249 -12.33 18.79 1.60
N TYR A 250 -12.31 18.38 2.85
CA TYR A 250 -12.29 19.27 3.99
C TYR A 250 -11.12 20.27 3.91
N ARG A 251 -11.44 21.57 4.04
CA ARG A 251 -10.48 22.69 3.92
C ARG A 251 -9.67 22.69 2.62
N GLU A 252 -10.25 22.22 1.53
CA GLU A 252 -9.58 22.15 0.22
C GLU A 252 -8.23 21.43 0.26
N SER A 253 -8.11 20.45 1.16
CA SER A 253 -6.91 19.65 1.29
C SER A 253 -6.68 18.76 0.07
N LEU A 254 -5.42 18.52 -0.27
CA LEU A 254 -5.04 17.77 -1.47
C LEU A 254 -5.14 16.26 -1.21
N PRO A 255 -5.97 15.51 -1.94
CA PRO A 255 -6.03 14.07 -1.81
C PRO A 255 -4.71 13.40 -2.18
N THR A 256 -4.22 12.58 -1.26
CA THR A 256 -3.10 11.65 -1.46
C THR A 256 -3.59 10.24 -1.14
N THR A 257 -2.91 9.21 -1.62
CA THR A 257 -3.25 7.84 -1.23
C THR A 257 -2.04 7.08 -0.72
N SER A 258 -2.30 6.16 0.18
CA SER A 258 -1.35 5.12 0.60
C SER A 258 -1.80 3.75 0.10
N ILE A 259 -0.84 2.90 -0.22
CA ILE A 259 -1.05 1.47 -0.41
C ILE A 259 -0.37 0.77 0.76
N LEU A 260 -1.03 0.82 1.89
CA LEU A 260 -0.51 0.38 3.18
C LEU A 260 -1.66 -0.18 4.02
N THR A 261 -1.54 -1.40 4.50
CA THR A 261 -2.56 -2.03 5.35
C THR A 261 -2.05 -2.38 6.74
N ILE A 262 -0.74 -2.45 6.95
CA ILE A 262 -0.13 -2.94 8.19
C ILE A 262 -0.83 -4.26 8.60
N THR A 263 -1.14 -4.46 9.86
CA THR A 263 -1.86 -5.65 10.38
C THR A 263 -3.36 -5.66 10.06
N SER A 264 -3.91 -4.55 9.57
CA SER A 264 -5.34 -4.47 9.20
C SER A 264 -5.70 -5.32 7.96
N ASN A 265 -4.72 -5.82 7.22
CA ASN A 265 -4.90 -6.79 6.13
C ASN A 265 -5.68 -8.03 6.60
N VAL A 266 -5.50 -8.47 7.84
CA VAL A 266 -6.25 -9.57 8.47
C VAL A 266 -7.73 -9.22 8.62
N VAL A 267 -8.02 -8.00 9.07
CA VAL A 267 -9.39 -7.50 9.27
C VAL A 267 -10.11 -7.38 7.92
N TYR A 268 -9.45 -6.83 6.91
CA TYR A 268 -10.01 -6.74 5.55
C TYR A 268 -10.27 -8.13 4.96
N GLY A 269 -9.35 -9.08 5.15
CA GLY A 269 -9.53 -10.46 4.71
C GLY A 269 -10.74 -11.14 5.37
N LYS A 270 -10.91 -10.93 6.68
CA LYS A 270 -12.08 -11.43 7.42
C LYS A 270 -13.40 -10.80 6.96
N ALA A 271 -13.39 -9.52 6.61
CA ALA A 271 -14.58 -8.80 6.16
C ALA A 271 -14.99 -9.18 4.73
N THR A 272 -14.09 -9.71 3.91
CA THR A 272 -14.28 -10.00 2.48
C THR A 272 -14.49 -11.50 2.26
N GLY A 273 -15.53 -11.85 1.50
CA GLY A 273 -15.85 -13.21 1.08
C GLY A 273 -14.81 -13.80 0.11
N ASN A 274 -15.16 -14.91 -0.55
CA ASN A 274 -14.34 -15.50 -1.60
C ASN A 274 -14.20 -14.52 -2.77
N THR A 275 -13.06 -14.54 -3.46
CA THR A 275 -12.76 -13.61 -4.55
C THR A 275 -12.43 -14.35 -5.85
N PRO A 276 -12.66 -13.73 -7.02
CA PRO A 276 -12.49 -14.38 -8.33
C PRO A 276 -11.10 -14.94 -8.62
N ASP A 277 -10.07 -14.47 -7.91
CA ASP A 277 -8.70 -14.96 -7.99
C ASP A 277 -8.47 -16.29 -7.24
N GLY A 278 -9.50 -16.83 -6.61
CA GLY A 278 -9.46 -18.06 -5.81
C GLY A 278 -9.13 -17.88 -4.33
N ARG A 279 -8.90 -16.64 -3.83
CA ARG A 279 -8.74 -16.37 -2.41
C ARG A 279 -10.03 -16.71 -1.66
N LYS A 280 -9.92 -17.42 -0.57
CA LYS A 280 -11.07 -17.79 0.27
C LYS A 280 -11.36 -16.75 1.35
N GLY A 281 -12.64 -16.57 1.64
CA GLY A 281 -13.10 -15.67 2.70
C GLY A 281 -12.42 -15.97 4.03
N GLY A 282 -11.97 -14.90 4.72
CA GLY A 282 -11.21 -15.01 5.96
C GLY A 282 -9.69 -15.07 5.80
N GLN A 283 -9.18 -15.44 4.63
CA GLN A 283 -7.75 -15.34 4.37
C GLN A 283 -7.31 -13.86 4.38
N PRO A 284 -6.21 -13.51 5.06
CA PRO A 284 -5.68 -12.15 5.04
C PRO A 284 -5.40 -11.66 3.61
N PHE A 285 -5.53 -10.35 3.40
CA PHE A 285 -4.97 -9.73 2.21
C PHE A 285 -3.44 -9.69 2.31
N ALA A 286 -2.77 -9.51 1.19
CA ALA A 286 -1.37 -9.14 1.23
C ALA A 286 -1.20 -7.77 1.91
N PRO A 287 -0.15 -7.56 2.71
CA PRO A 287 0.10 -6.26 3.33
C PRO A 287 0.54 -5.26 2.26
N GLY A 288 -0.06 -4.06 2.28
CA GLY A 288 0.30 -2.98 1.38
C GLY A 288 0.22 -3.36 -0.10
N ALA A 289 1.29 -3.10 -0.83
CA ALA A 289 1.42 -3.38 -2.26
C ALA A 289 2.02 -4.76 -2.58
N ASN A 290 2.20 -5.61 -1.60
CA ASN A 290 2.72 -6.94 -1.80
C ASN A 290 1.82 -7.78 -2.70
N PRO A 291 2.37 -8.69 -3.50
CA PRO A 291 1.61 -9.78 -4.10
C PRO A 291 0.98 -10.67 -3.03
N MET A 292 -0.07 -11.36 -3.35
CA MET A 292 -0.66 -12.37 -2.47
C MET A 292 0.35 -13.50 -2.24
N HIS A 293 0.39 -13.97 -1.00
CA HIS A 293 1.34 -15.00 -0.58
C HIS A 293 1.37 -16.21 -1.52
N GLY A 294 2.58 -16.56 -1.97
CA GLY A 294 2.83 -17.68 -2.87
C GLY A 294 2.47 -17.46 -4.34
N ARG A 295 2.15 -16.21 -4.74
CA ARG A 295 1.84 -15.89 -6.14
C ARG A 295 2.99 -15.28 -6.91
N ASP A 296 3.97 -14.72 -6.23
CA ASP A 296 5.20 -14.16 -6.75
C ASP A 296 6.24 -15.26 -7.02
N SER A 297 5.98 -16.07 -8.04
CA SER A 297 6.77 -17.28 -8.36
C SER A 297 8.05 -17.00 -9.16
N HIS A 298 8.22 -15.77 -9.70
CA HIS A 298 9.38 -15.39 -10.51
C HIS A 298 10.53 -14.77 -9.70
N GLY A 299 10.45 -14.84 -8.38
CA GLY A 299 11.50 -14.39 -7.47
C GLY A 299 11.42 -12.92 -7.07
N ALA A 300 12.32 -12.53 -6.18
CA ALA A 300 12.31 -11.25 -5.49
C ALA A 300 12.37 -10.03 -6.43
N ILE A 301 13.21 -10.07 -7.45
CA ILE A 301 13.40 -8.94 -8.38
C ILE A 301 12.11 -8.69 -9.16
N SER A 302 11.47 -9.74 -9.66
CA SER A 302 10.20 -9.61 -10.39
C SER A 302 9.07 -9.10 -9.48
N SER A 303 9.04 -9.55 -8.22
CA SER A 303 8.08 -9.05 -7.23
C SER A 303 8.26 -7.55 -6.98
N LEU A 304 9.49 -7.10 -6.77
CA LEU A 304 9.80 -5.68 -6.59
C LEU A 304 9.56 -4.86 -7.87
N ALA A 305 9.84 -5.42 -9.05
CA ALA A 305 9.60 -4.75 -10.34
C ALA A 305 8.10 -4.48 -10.55
N SER A 306 7.21 -5.42 -10.23
CA SER A 306 5.76 -5.18 -10.28
C SER A 306 5.33 -4.03 -9.36
N VAL A 307 5.88 -3.97 -8.14
CA VAL A 307 5.59 -2.86 -7.20
C VAL A 307 6.12 -1.54 -7.74
N ALA A 308 7.30 -1.54 -8.36
CA ALA A 308 7.92 -0.34 -8.92
C ALA A 308 7.14 0.28 -10.10
N LYS A 309 6.27 -0.48 -10.76
CA LYS A 309 5.38 -0.01 -11.85
C LYS A 309 4.13 0.72 -11.35
N LEU A 310 3.84 0.68 -10.05
CA LEU A 310 2.70 1.39 -9.50
C LEU A 310 2.84 2.91 -9.69
N PRO A 311 1.72 3.66 -9.86
CA PRO A 311 1.77 5.10 -10.10
C PRO A 311 2.10 5.87 -8.80
N PHE A 312 3.38 5.99 -8.48
CA PHE A 312 3.86 6.70 -7.28
C PHE A 312 3.37 8.15 -7.19
N LYS A 313 3.16 8.81 -8.34
CA LYS A 313 2.57 10.16 -8.40
C LYS A 313 1.19 10.24 -7.75
N ASP A 314 0.44 9.13 -7.74
CA ASP A 314 -0.89 9.03 -7.15
C ASP A 314 -0.87 8.48 -5.73
N ALA A 315 0.21 7.78 -5.37
CA ALA A 315 0.42 7.17 -4.06
C ALA A 315 1.43 7.97 -3.20
N GLN A 316 1.29 9.29 -3.15
CA GLN A 316 2.21 10.19 -2.43
C GLN A 316 2.17 10.03 -0.91
N ASP A 317 1.17 9.37 -0.38
CA ASP A 317 1.07 9.01 1.04
C ASP A 317 1.80 7.69 1.36
N GLY A 318 2.50 7.13 0.39
CA GLY A 318 3.42 6.03 0.51
C GLY A 318 2.89 4.66 0.10
N ILE A 319 3.81 3.85 -0.37
CA ILE A 319 3.56 2.44 -0.76
C ILE A 319 4.38 1.56 0.17
N SER A 320 3.70 0.68 0.91
CA SER A 320 4.38 -0.32 1.74
C SER A 320 4.58 -1.62 0.97
N ASN A 321 5.82 -2.06 0.92
CA ASN A 321 6.18 -3.39 0.44
C ASN A 321 7.07 -4.07 1.49
N THR A 322 6.57 -5.17 2.07
CA THR A 322 7.31 -5.96 3.05
C THR A 322 7.92 -7.15 2.35
N PHE A 323 9.24 -7.23 2.38
CA PHE A 323 9.97 -8.32 1.77
C PHE A 323 10.69 -9.14 2.83
N THR A 324 10.46 -10.44 2.85
CA THR A 324 11.16 -11.37 3.77
C THR A 324 12.27 -12.08 3.00
N VAL A 325 13.50 -11.87 3.44
CA VAL A 325 14.67 -12.58 2.91
C VAL A 325 15.07 -13.67 3.91
N ILE A 326 15.16 -14.91 3.44
CA ILE A 326 15.78 -15.97 4.21
C ILE A 326 17.28 -15.85 3.97
N PRO A 327 18.11 -15.65 5.01
CA PRO A 327 19.54 -15.41 4.84
C PRO A 327 20.24 -16.45 3.96
N ASP A 328 19.93 -17.72 4.13
CA ASP A 328 20.49 -18.83 3.35
C ASP A 328 20.11 -18.82 1.85
N ALA A 329 19.05 -18.08 1.47
CA ALA A 329 18.62 -17.98 0.07
C ALA A 329 19.55 -17.11 -0.79
N LEU A 330 20.32 -16.21 -0.16
CA LEU A 330 21.27 -15.33 -0.85
C LEU A 330 22.70 -15.90 -0.86
N GLY A 331 22.91 -17.08 -0.33
CA GLY A 331 24.22 -17.76 -0.22
C GLY A 331 24.65 -17.93 1.24
N LYS A 332 25.57 -18.85 1.44
CA LYS A 332 26.10 -19.21 2.79
C LYS A 332 27.46 -18.58 3.08
N ASP A 333 28.06 -17.92 2.10
CA ASP A 333 29.41 -17.36 2.23
C ASP A 333 29.36 -15.93 2.76
N ASP A 334 30.20 -15.62 3.73
CA ASP A 334 30.44 -14.28 4.29
C ASP A 334 30.81 -13.22 3.22
N GLN A 335 31.11 -13.66 2.01
CA GLN A 335 31.41 -12.79 0.86
C GLN A 335 30.20 -12.09 0.24
N VAL A 336 28.99 -12.57 0.48
CA VAL A 336 27.76 -11.92 -0.03
C VAL A 336 27.42 -10.67 0.79
N PHE A 337 27.75 -10.68 2.05
CA PHE A 337 27.67 -9.51 2.93
C PHE A 337 29.11 -9.00 3.08
N ALA A 338 29.48 -8.05 2.23
CA ALA A 338 30.81 -7.48 2.20
C ALA A 338 31.38 -7.23 3.61
N GLY A 339 32.20 -8.16 4.04
CA GLY A 339 33.18 -8.02 5.07
C GLY A 339 32.73 -7.49 6.43
N ASP A 340 33.36 -7.98 7.45
CA ASP A 340 33.37 -7.37 8.78
C ASP A 340 33.56 -5.86 8.65
N LEU A 341 32.44 -5.12 8.67
CA LEU A 341 32.49 -3.67 8.79
C LEU A 341 32.84 -3.38 10.24
N ASP A 342 34.11 -3.27 10.50
CA ASP A 342 34.61 -2.66 11.73
C ASP A 342 34.15 -1.20 11.74
N ILE A 343 33.14 -0.93 12.57
CA ILE A 343 32.55 0.41 12.73
C ILE A 343 33.63 1.42 13.15
N ASP A 344 34.65 0.97 13.87
CA ASP A 344 35.77 1.81 14.30
C ASP A 344 36.72 2.14 13.14
N SER A 345 36.70 1.36 12.06
CA SER A 345 37.46 1.61 10.83
C SER A 345 36.79 2.54 9.82
N ILE A 346 35.50 2.84 9.99
CA ILE A 346 34.78 3.75 9.12
C ILE A 346 35.32 5.17 9.37
N LYS A 347 36.18 5.63 8.48
CA LYS A 347 36.57 7.05 8.43
C LYS A 347 35.36 7.85 7.96
N ILE A 348 34.75 8.58 8.87
CA ILE A 348 33.77 9.60 8.58
C ILE A 348 34.59 10.88 8.46
N ASP A 349 34.73 11.42 7.24
CA ASP A 349 35.30 12.74 7.04
C ASP A 349 34.45 13.75 7.81
N GLU A 350 35.08 14.48 8.70
CA GLU A 350 34.46 15.51 9.55
C GLU A 350 33.96 16.71 8.73
#